data_b583ab894ef033947e95ff2a061c110d
#
_entry.id   b583ab894ef033947e95ff2a061c110d
#
_cell.length_a   1.000
_cell.length_b   1.000
_cell.length_c   1.000
_cell.angle_alpha   90.00
_cell.angle_beta   90.00
_cell.angle_gamma   90.00
#
_symmetry.space_group_name_H-M   'P 1'
#
loop_
_entity.id
_entity.type
_entity.pdbx_description
1 polymer ?
#
loop_
_entity_poly.entity_id
_entity_poly.type
_entity_poly.pdbx_seq_one_letter_code
_entity_poly.pdbx_strand_id
1 'polypeptide(L)'
;AKVGLLCAQRRIGVIALGSLTGNPFPDATPAFFDAMARALSLGLDHEIRIVSPFGRFTKAAVIRLGVELGVPFELTLSCMGPADERHCGRCSKCRERLQAFDAAGVVDPAEYAQHGYPEETGDRRQETGGD
;
A
#
# COMPACT_ATOMS: atom_id res chain seq x y z
N ALA A 1 -14.32 -9.44 6.33
CA ALA A 1 -15.52 -9.80 7.10
C ALA A 1 -15.74 -8.87 8.32
N LYS A 2 -14.76 -8.66 9.24
CA LYS A 2 -14.95 -7.84 10.47
C LYS A 2 -15.40 -6.41 10.18
N VAL A 3 -14.81 -5.74 9.20
CA VAL A 3 -15.21 -4.37 8.79
C VAL A 3 -16.65 -4.36 8.27
N GLY A 4 -17.06 -5.36 7.49
CA GLY A 4 -18.43 -5.48 7.00
C GLY A 4 -19.46 -5.57 8.14
N LEU A 5 -19.15 -6.36 9.17
CA LEU A 5 -20.03 -6.46 10.36
C LEU A 5 -20.17 -5.11 11.06
N LEU A 6 -19.05 -4.38 11.26
CA LEU A 6 -19.08 -3.04 11.84
C LEU A 6 -19.89 -2.06 10.97
N CYS A 7 -19.74 -2.14 9.64
CA CYS A 7 -20.50 -1.31 8.70
C CYS A 7 -22.01 -1.57 8.84
N ALA A 8 -22.43 -2.84 8.88
CA ALA A 8 -23.85 -3.19 9.08
C ALA A 8 -24.39 -2.65 10.41
N GLN A 9 -23.65 -2.83 11.52
CA GLN A 9 -24.04 -2.30 12.84
C GLN A 9 -24.14 -0.78 12.87
N ARG A 10 -23.31 -0.06 12.08
CA ARG A 10 -23.26 1.39 12.00
C ARG A 10 -24.07 1.96 10.84
N ARG A 11 -24.78 1.11 10.09
CA ARG A 11 -25.53 1.47 8.87
C ARG A 11 -24.67 2.19 7.82
N ILE A 12 -23.42 1.76 7.66
CA ILE A 12 -22.47 2.27 6.67
C ILE A 12 -22.56 1.39 5.43
N GLY A 13 -22.93 1.94 4.29
CA GLY A 13 -23.12 1.19 3.04
C GLY A 13 -21.89 1.11 2.14
N VAL A 14 -20.77 1.77 2.48
CA VAL A 14 -19.58 1.80 1.61
C VAL A 14 -18.31 1.54 2.41
N ILE A 15 -17.49 0.64 1.89
CA ILE A 15 -16.12 0.38 2.37
C ILE A 15 -15.16 0.82 1.27
N ALA A 16 -14.28 1.78 1.56
CA ALA A 16 -13.24 2.20 0.64
C ALA A 16 -11.90 1.53 0.98
N LEU A 17 -11.24 0.97 -0.03
CA LEU A 17 -9.92 0.34 0.09
C LEU A 17 -8.88 1.16 -0.66
N GLY A 18 -7.67 1.32 -0.08
CA GLY A 18 -6.53 2.00 -0.69
C GLY A 18 -5.73 1.12 -1.67
N SER A 19 -6.38 0.18 -2.34
CA SER A 19 -5.73 -0.66 -3.35
C SER A 19 -5.27 0.18 -4.54
N LEU A 20 -4.06 -0.10 -5.03
CA LEU A 20 -3.44 0.59 -6.16
C LEU A 20 -3.32 -0.34 -7.37
N THR A 21 -3.05 0.23 -8.55
CA THR A 21 -2.73 -0.56 -9.74
C THR A 21 -1.45 -1.39 -9.52
N GLY A 22 -1.36 -2.54 -10.19
CA GLY A 22 -0.19 -3.42 -10.07
C GLY A 22 -0.13 -4.25 -8.78
N ASN A 23 -1.18 -4.23 -7.95
CA ASN A 23 -1.25 -5.13 -6.80
C ASN A 23 -1.35 -6.59 -7.30
N PRO A 24 -0.38 -7.47 -6.95
CA PRO A 24 -0.32 -8.82 -7.50
C PRO A 24 -1.26 -9.83 -6.82
N PHE A 25 -1.92 -9.43 -5.74
CA PHE A 25 -2.73 -10.35 -4.94
C PHE A 25 -4.12 -10.59 -5.55
N PRO A 26 -4.58 -11.85 -5.60
CA PRO A 26 -5.86 -12.19 -6.21
C PRO A 26 -7.06 -11.59 -5.47
N ASP A 27 -6.92 -11.29 -4.18
CA ASP A 27 -7.93 -10.64 -3.33
C ASP A 27 -7.91 -9.09 -3.44
N ALA A 28 -7.14 -8.53 -4.36
CA ALA A 28 -7.08 -7.10 -4.64
C ALA A 28 -7.71 -6.74 -6.01
N THR A 29 -8.53 -7.61 -6.55
CA THR A 29 -9.20 -7.41 -7.86
C THR A 29 -10.62 -6.87 -7.70
N PRO A 30 -11.13 -6.09 -8.68
CA PRO A 30 -12.52 -5.66 -8.68
C PRO A 30 -13.51 -6.82 -8.56
N ALA A 31 -13.27 -7.93 -9.27
CA ALA A 31 -14.11 -9.12 -9.20
C ALA A 31 -14.19 -9.72 -7.79
N PHE A 32 -13.07 -9.75 -7.07
CA PHE A 32 -13.05 -10.19 -5.68
C PHE A 32 -13.83 -9.22 -4.77
N PHE A 33 -13.67 -7.91 -4.95
CA PHE A 33 -14.39 -6.91 -4.16
C PHE A 33 -15.90 -6.99 -4.38
N ASP A 34 -16.35 -7.18 -5.62
CA ASP A 34 -17.77 -7.35 -5.95
C ASP A 34 -18.35 -8.62 -5.32
N ALA A 35 -17.64 -9.75 -5.42
CA ALA A 35 -18.05 -11.01 -4.80
C ALA A 35 -18.12 -10.91 -3.27
N MET A 36 -17.13 -10.27 -2.65
CA MET A 36 -17.08 -10.05 -1.21
C MET A 36 -18.19 -9.10 -0.74
N ALA A 37 -18.43 -8.01 -1.46
CA ALA A 37 -19.51 -7.06 -1.18
C ALA A 37 -20.87 -7.77 -1.21
N ARG A 38 -21.10 -8.58 -2.26
CA ARG A 38 -22.33 -9.37 -2.40
C ARG A 38 -22.51 -10.37 -1.24
N ALA A 39 -21.45 -11.11 -0.88
CA ALA A 39 -21.50 -12.07 0.21
C ALA A 39 -21.81 -11.39 1.56
N LEU A 40 -21.17 -10.25 1.83
CA LEU A 40 -21.41 -9.46 3.04
C LEU A 40 -22.84 -8.91 3.07
N SER A 41 -23.32 -8.37 1.97
CA SER A 41 -24.67 -7.79 1.88
C SER A 41 -25.74 -8.86 2.16
N LEU A 42 -25.61 -10.04 1.56
CA LEU A 42 -26.54 -11.15 1.79
C LEU A 42 -26.47 -11.68 3.22
N GLY A 43 -25.26 -11.87 3.76
CA GLY A 43 -25.08 -12.47 5.08
C GLY A 43 -25.44 -11.54 6.24
N LEU A 44 -25.42 -10.23 6.02
CA LEU A 44 -25.67 -9.21 7.06
C LEU A 44 -27.03 -8.50 6.87
N ASP A 45 -27.80 -8.86 5.85
CA ASP A 45 -29.05 -8.20 5.48
C ASP A 45 -28.90 -6.65 5.44
N HIS A 46 -27.75 -6.20 4.85
CA HIS A 46 -27.38 -4.80 4.77
C HIS A 46 -26.58 -4.54 3.50
N GLU A 47 -27.02 -3.58 2.67
CA GLU A 47 -26.32 -3.26 1.44
C GLU A 47 -24.92 -2.69 1.73
N ILE A 48 -23.88 -3.39 1.25
CA ILE A 48 -22.48 -3.01 1.35
C ILE A 48 -21.86 -2.97 -0.04
N ARG A 49 -21.21 -1.87 -0.37
CA ARG A 49 -20.35 -1.75 -1.56
C ARG A 49 -18.90 -1.63 -1.13
N ILE A 50 -18.00 -2.30 -1.85
CA ILE A 50 -16.56 -2.16 -1.66
C ILE A 50 -16.03 -1.40 -2.87
N VAL A 51 -15.36 -0.28 -2.63
CA VAL A 51 -14.81 0.57 -3.68
C VAL A 51 -13.30 0.74 -3.50
N SER A 52 -12.59 0.88 -4.61
CA SER A 52 -11.14 1.15 -4.62
C SER A 52 -10.89 2.44 -5.40
N PRO A 53 -10.98 3.62 -4.76
CA PRO A 53 -10.86 4.91 -5.44
C PRO A 53 -9.54 5.09 -6.19
N PHE A 54 -8.47 4.46 -5.69
CA PHE A 54 -7.13 4.54 -6.25
C PHE A 54 -6.73 3.32 -7.10
N GLY A 55 -7.66 2.42 -7.41
CA GLY A 55 -7.38 1.16 -8.11
C GLY A 55 -6.71 1.31 -9.49
N ARG A 56 -6.77 2.51 -10.09
CA ARG A 56 -6.12 2.84 -11.37
C ARG A 56 -4.88 3.73 -11.19
N PHE A 57 -4.54 4.08 -9.97
CA PHE A 57 -3.41 4.97 -9.69
C PHE A 57 -2.15 4.17 -9.40
N THR A 58 -1.02 4.65 -9.88
CA THR A 58 0.30 4.23 -9.39
C THR A 58 0.58 4.88 -8.04
N LYS A 59 1.53 4.34 -7.30
CA LYS A 59 1.95 4.92 -6.01
C LYS A 59 2.48 6.36 -6.17
N ALA A 60 3.22 6.63 -7.24
CA ALA A 60 3.68 7.98 -7.60
C ALA A 60 2.53 8.94 -7.89
N ALA A 61 1.47 8.48 -8.58
CA ALA A 61 0.30 9.31 -8.85
C ALA A 61 -0.47 9.66 -7.56
N VAL A 62 -0.56 8.72 -6.62
CA VAL A 62 -1.16 8.98 -5.30
C VAL A 62 -0.34 9.98 -4.49
N ILE A 63 1.00 9.91 -4.55
CA ILE A 63 1.87 10.88 -3.89
C ILE A 63 1.65 12.29 -4.47
N ARG A 64 1.62 12.43 -5.80
CA ARG A 64 1.34 13.73 -6.43
C ARG A 64 -0.03 14.29 -6.01
N LEU A 65 -1.05 13.46 -6.02
CA LEU A 65 -2.38 13.85 -5.53
C LEU A 65 -2.33 14.27 -4.04
N GLY A 66 -1.56 13.55 -3.23
CA GLY A 66 -1.36 13.88 -1.83
C GLY A 66 -0.73 15.27 -1.63
N VAL A 67 0.26 15.63 -2.47
CA VAL A 67 0.85 16.99 -2.49
C VAL A 67 -0.21 18.04 -2.83
N GLU A 68 -1.01 17.81 -3.87
CA GLU A 68 -2.09 18.71 -4.27
C GLU A 68 -3.13 18.92 -3.16
N LEU A 69 -3.39 17.87 -2.38
CA LEU A 69 -4.34 17.90 -1.26
C LEU A 69 -3.71 18.35 0.07
N GLY A 70 -2.43 18.68 0.11
CA GLY A 70 -1.73 19.12 1.32
C GLY A 70 -1.59 18.01 2.37
N VAL A 71 -1.43 16.74 1.95
CA VAL A 71 -1.21 15.62 2.90
C VAL A 71 0.12 15.81 3.63
N PRO A 72 0.13 15.80 4.97
CA PRO A 72 1.35 15.90 5.77
C PRO A 72 2.13 14.57 5.72
N PHE A 73 2.95 14.38 4.68
CA PHE A 73 3.67 13.13 4.46
C PHE A 73 4.67 12.78 5.55
N GLU A 74 5.17 13.76 6.29
CA GLU A 74 6.01 13.56 7.48
C GLU A 74 5.30 12.78 8.59
N LEU A 75 3.97 12.83 8.65
CA LEU A 75 3.16 12.08 9.60
C LEU A 75 2.75 10.69 9.09
N THR A 76 3.17 10.30 7.88
CA THR A 76 2.79 9.02 7.28
C THR A 76 3.89 7.97 7.49
N LEU A 77 3.50 6.75 7.89
CA LEU A 77 4.41 5.65 8.14
C LEU A 77 4.14 4.48 7.16
N SER A 78 5.17 4.08 6.42
CA SER A 78 5.13 2.90 5.53
C SER A 78 5.98 1.74 6.05
N CYS A 79 6.83 1.96 7.03
CA CYS A 79 7.81 1.00 7.52
C CYS A 79 7.15 -0.21 8.20
N MET A 80 7.70 -1.42 7.98
CA MET A 80 7.23 -2.64 8.64
C MET A 80 7.84 -2.85 10.04
N GLY A 81 8.96 -2.19 10.34
CA GLY A 81 9.64 -2.24 11.63
C GLY A 81 10.30 -0.89 11.90
N PRO A 82 9.53 0.12 12.31
CA PRO A 82 10.09 1.44 12.61
C PRO A 82 11.04 1.37 13.81
N ALA A 83 12.06 2.23 13.80
CA ALA A 83 12.99 2.42 14.89
C ALA A 83 12.82 3.85 15.42
N ASP A 84 12.49 4.00 16.70
CA ASP A 84 12.25 5.30 17.34
C ASP A 84 11.31 6.21 16.52
N GLU A 85 10.16 5.65 16.10
CA GLU A 85 9.13 6.31 15.27
C GLU A 85 9.58 6.69 13.85
N ARG A 86 10.82 6.40 13.46
CA ARG A 86 11.38 6.67 12.13
C ARG A 86 11.31 5.45 11.24
N HIS A 87 11.28 5.67 9.94
CA HIS A 87 11.42 4.60 8.95
C HIS A 87 12.78 3.90 9.10
N CYS A 88 12.83 2.57 9.07
CA CYS A 88 14.11 1.86 9.18
C CYS A 88 15.05 2.06 7.98
N GLY A 89 14.55 2.52 6.84
CA GLY A 89 15.31 2.78 5.60
C GLY A 89 15.63 1.55 4.75
N ARG A 90 15.51 0.34 5.30
CA ARG A 90 16.01 -0.92 4.65
C ARG A 90 14.93 -1.95 4.29
N CYS A 91 13.74 -1.88 4.85
CA CYS A 91 12.69 -2.87 4.52
C CYS A 91 12.08 -2.61 3.13
N SER A 92 11.39 -3.61 2.58
CA SER A 92 10.75 -3.50 1.27
C SER A 92 9.78 -2.32 1.19
N LYS A 93 9.08 -2.00 2.28
CA LYS A 93 8.12 -0.89 2.32
C LYS A 93 8.77 0.49 2.35
N CYS A 94 9.93 0.62 3.00
CA CYS A 94 10.74 1.83 2.88
C CYS A 94 11.27 2.02 1.45
N ARG A 95 11.72 0.92 0.82
CA ARG A 95 12.18 0.91 -0.56
C ARG A 95 11.07 1.34 -1.53
N GLU A 96 9.89 0.72 -1.44
CA GLU A 96 8.73 1.09 -2.24
C GLU A 96 8.34 2.57 -2.05
N ARG A 97 8.45 3.09 -0.83
CA ARG A 97 8.16 4.48 -0.52
C ARG A 97 9.15 5.42 -1.22
N LEU A 98 10.45 5.21 -1.00
CA LEU A 98 11.51 6.03 -1.61
C LEU A 98 11.40 6.02 -3.15
N GLN A 99 11.24 4.84 -3.77
CA GLN A 99 11.04 4.73 -5.21
C GLN A 99 9.79 5.47 -5.70
N ALA A 100 8.71 5.45 -4.92
CA ALA A 100 7.48 6.10 -5.31
C ALA A 100 7.56 7.64 -5.20
N PHE A 101 8.26 8.16 -4.19
CA PHE A 101 8.53 9.59 -4.05
C PHE A 101 9.46 10.09 -5.15
N ASP A 102 10.53 9.34 -5.46
CA ASP A 102 11.44 9.63 -6.58
C ASP A 102 10.69 9.65 -7.92
N ALA A 103 9.90 8.61 -8.21
CA ALA A 103 9.07 8.55 -9.42
C ALA A 103 7.96 9.62 -9.48
N ALA A 104 7.57 10.18 -8.35
CA ALA A 104 6.65 11.31 -8.27
C ALA A 104 7.34 12.64 -8.54
N GLY A 105 8.67 12.71 -8.44
CA GLY A 105 9.44 13.96 -8.46
C GLY A 105 9.26 14.78 -7.18
N VAL A 106 8.99 14.15 -6.06
CA VAL A 106 8.69 14.78 -4.76
C VAL A 106 9.71 14.32 -3.74
N VAL A 107 10.24 15.24 -2.94
CA VAL A 107 11.11 14.88 -1.80
C VAL A 107 10.27 14.26 -0.70
N ASP A 108 10.67 13.08 -0.20
CA ASP A 108 10.02 12.46 0.95
C ASP A 108 10.43 13.19 2.23
N PRO A 109 9.52 13.83 2.97
CA PRO A 109 9.84 14.55 4.20
C PRO A 109 9.99 13.64 5.41
N ALA A 110 9.79 12.32 5.28
CA ALA A 110 9.86 11.40 6.40
C ALA A 110 11.29 11.19 6.89
N GLU A 111 11.45 10.96 8.19
CA GLU A 111 12.74 10.63 8.79
C GLU A 111 13.05 9.13 8.65
N TYR A 112 14.32 8.83 8.37
CA TYR A 112 14.86 7.49 8.23
C TYR A 112 15.99 7.25 9.23
N ALA A 113 15.95 6.12 9.94
CA ALA A 113 16.99 5.72 10.89
C ALA A 113 18.32 5.39 10.20
N GLN A 114 18.27 4.93 8.95
CA GLN A 114 19.42 4.69 8.09
C GLN A 114 19.15 5.32 6.72
N HIS A 115 20.03 6.22 6.30
CA HIS A 115 20.02 6.75 4.94
C HIS A 115 20.87 5.85 4.05
N GLY A 116 20.26 5.38 2.98
CA GLY A 116 20.96 4.65 1.91
C GLY A 116 20.47 3.21 1.75
N TYR A 117 20.22 2.85 0.49
CA TYR A 117 20.21 1.48 0.04
C TYR A 117 21.60 0.91 0.27
N PRO A 118 21.76 -0.29 0.82
CA PRO A 118 22.94 -1.07 0.48
C PRO A 118 22.85 -1.27 -1.03
N GLU A 119 23.85 -0.76 -1.77
CA GLU A 119 24.04 -1.17 -3.16
C GLU A 119 23.96 -2.69 -3.18
N GLU A 120 23.18 -3.24 -4.09
CA GLU A 120 23.18 -4.68 -4.32
C GLU A 120 24.60 -5.06 -4.70
N THR A 121 25.41 -5.48 -3.73
CA THR A 121 26.63 -6.20 -4.01
C THR A 121 26.18 -7.49 -4.67
N GLY A 122 26.26 -7.49 -6.00
CA GLY A 122 25.93 -8.63 -6.83
C GLY A 122 26.80 -9.81 -6.44
N ASP A 123 26.30 -10.67 -5.57
CA ASP A 123 26.81 -12.00 -5.39
C ASP A 123 26.47 -12.82 -6.65
N ARG A 124 27.31 -12.64 -7.68
CA ARG A 124 27.41 -13.60 -8.77
C ARG A 124 27.97 -14.87 -8.15
N ARG A 125 27.11 -15.77 -7.71
CA ARG A 125 27.51 -17.16 -7.50
C ARG A 125 28.02 -17.66 -8.83
N GLN A 126 29.34 -17.77 -8.92
CA GLN A 126 30.02 -18.53 -9.95
C GLN A 126 29.60 -19.99 -9.78
N GLU A 127 28.75 -20.45 -10.69
CA GLU A 127 28.60 -21.87 -10.92
C GLU A 127 29.96 -22.38 -11.45
N THR A 128 30.80 -22.90 -10.56
CA THR A 128 31.93 -23.70 -10.94
C THR A 128 31.38 -25.02 -11.44
N GLY A 129 31.31 -25.17 -12.76
CA GLY A 129 31.25 -26.49 -13.39
C GLY A 129 32.48 -27.27 -12.97
N GLY A 130 32.29 -28.45 -12.40
CA GLY A 130 33.27 -29.45 -12.15
C GLY A 130 32.90 -30.73 -12.91
N ASP A 131 33.85 -31.25 -13.65
CA ASP A 131 33.87 -32.44 -14.47
C ASP A 131 33.14 -33.66 -13.89
#